data_f0dafd5efe3beec6c0e99b9e40dee130
#
_entry.id   f0dafd5efe3beec6c0e99b9e40dee130
#
_cell.length_a   1.000
_cell.length_b   1.000
_cell.length_c   1.000
_cell.angle_alpha   90.00
_cell.angle_beta   90.00
_cell.angle_gamma   90.00
#
_symmetry.space_group_name_H-M   'P 1'
#
loop_
_entity.id
_entity.type
_entity.pdbx_description
1 polymer ?
#
loop_
_entity_poly.entity_id
_entity_poly.type
_entity_poly.pdbx_seq_one_letter_code
_entity_poly.pdbx_strand_id
1 'polypeptide(L)'
;MPTLTLRPNSDVSVAMSQYGSGTGNYGRINESTTDDTNGVSTTNTEGGVVDLYGLPDPSPSGTINSVTVHFRARWDNVFGGSVVTQSYGTPQVRIGGTTYSAATQALGNTFKGYSRSWTTNPNTKSAWTWQNINDLVAGIRLNAGTYGDDKNPTLGEAYCSQL
;
A
#
# COMPACT_ATOMS: atom_id res chain seq x y z
N MET A 1 8.24 17.36 16.11
CA MET A 1 9.38 16.62 15.53
C MET A 1 9.32 16.76 14.02
N PRO A 2 10.44 16.95 13.33
CA PRO A 2 10.43 17.02 11.88
C PRO A 2 9.99 15.67 11.29
N THR A 3 9.24 15.71 10.21
CA THR A 3 8.81 14.55 9.45
C THR A 3 9.48 14.60 8.08
N LEU A 4 10.08 13.49 7.66
CA LEU A 4 10.55 13.29 6.31
C LEU A 4 9.53 12.43 5.58
N THR A 5 9.08 12.89 4.41
CA THR A 5 8.20 12.14 3.52
C THR A 5 9.01 11.65 2.33
N LEU A 6 9.03 10.33 2.13
CA LEU A 6 9.59 9.69 0.95
C LEU A 6 8.44 9.15 0.09
N ARG A 7 8.57 9.23 -1.22
CA ARG A 7 7.58 8.74 -2.17
C ARG A 7 8.19 7.69 -3.08
N PRO A 8 7.40 6.72 -3.55
CA PRO A 8 7.86 5.78 -4.55
C PRO A 8 8.56 6.46 -5.73
N ASN A 9 9.73 5.95 -6.14
CA ASN A 9 10.47 6.44 -7.30
C ASN A 9 10.83 5.35 -8.31
N SER A 10 10.52 4.09 -7.99
CA SER A 10 10.74 2.95 -8.88
C SER A 10 9.84 1.77 -8.50
N ASP A 11 9.52 0.93 -9.48
CA ASP A 11 8.92 -0.38 -9.27
C ASP A 11 10.00 -1.39 -8.86
N VAL A 12 9.78 -2.14 -7.79
CA VAL A 12 10.70 -3.21 -7.34
C VAL A 12 10.10 -4.59 -7.60
N SER A 13 8.83 -4.76 -7.26
CA SER A 13 8.06 -5.97 -7.56
C SER A 13 6.59 -5.56 -7.64
N VAL A 14 6.00 -5.67 -8.83
CA VAL A 14 4.64 -5.23 -9.08
C VAL A 14 3.83 -6.32 -9.75
N ALA A 15 2.60 -6.50 -9.31
CA ALA A 15 1.66 -7.49 -9.80
C ALA A 15 0.22 -6.96 -9.90
N MET A 16 -0.02 -5.75 -9.42
CA MET A 16 -1.32 -5.09 -9.54
C MET A 16 -1.53 -4.52 -10.94
N SER A 17 -2.78 -4.44 -11.36
CA SER A 17 -3.20 -3.76 -12.58
C SER A 17 -3.10 -2.24 -12.40
N GLN A 18 -2.93 -1.53 -13.51
CA GLN A 18 -2.82 -0.08 -13.55
C GLN A 18 -4.15 0.54 -14.01
N TYR A 19 -4.54 1.67 -13.44
CA TYR A 19 -5.61 2.51 -13.96
C TYR A 19 -5.16 3.98 -14.05
N GLY A 20 -5.84 4.77 -14.90
CA GLY A 20 -5.46 6.15 -15.16
C GLY A 20 -4.18 6.30 -15.99
N SER A 21 -3.47 7.42 -15.84
CA SER A 21 -2.24 7.76 -16.57
C SER A 21 -1.03 7.75 -15.63
N GLY A 22 0.17 7.47 -16.16
CA GLY A 22 1.42 7.44 -15.40
C GLY A 22 2.40 6.40 -15.95
N THR A 23 3.65 6.45 -15.53
CA THR A 23 4.72 5.54 -15.95
C THR A 23 4.98 4.53 -14.84
N GLY A 24 4.79 3.24 -15.13
CA GLY A 24 4.92 2.18 -14.12
C GLY A 24 3.82 2.24 -13.05
N ASN A 25 3.89 1.34 -12.07
CA ASN A 25 2.96 1.37 -10.94
C ASN A 25 3.33 2.50 -9.96
N TYR A 26 4.64 2.71 -9.72
CA TYR A 26 5.11 3.77 -8.83
C TYR A 26 4.65 5.16 -9.27
N GLY A 27 4.70 5.46 -10.57
CA GLY A 27 4.32 6.76 -11.12
C GLY A 27 2.82 7.06 -11.10
N ARG A 28 2.01 6.12 -10.59
CA ARG A 28 0.55 6.26 -10.42
C ARG A 28 0.14 6.45 -8.97
N ILE A 29 1.07 6.31 -8.04
CA ILE A 29 0.79 6.35 -6.60
C ILE A 29 1.76 7.24 -5.82
N ASN A 30 2.64 7.98 -6.50
CA ASN A 30 3.68 8.81 -5.88
C ASN A 30 3.33 10.30 -5.80
N GLU A 31 2.10 10.67 -6.08
CA GLU A 31 1.68 12.07 -6.13
C GLU A 31 1.84 12.77 -4.76
N SER A 32 2.24 14.05 -4.84
CA SER A 32 2.30 14.92 -3.65
C SER A 32 0.93 15.46 -3.21
N THR A 33 0.01 15.52 -4.14
CA THR A 33 -1.39 15.89 -3.96
C THR A 33 -2.28 14.69 -4.27
N THR A 34 -3.38 14.57 -3.56
CA THR A 34 -4.33 13.49 -3.77
C THR A 34 -4.91 13.53 -5.18
N ASP A 35 -4.74 12.44 -5.93
CA ASP A 35 -5.33 12.22 -7.25
C ASP A 35 -5.92 10.81 -7.29
N ASP A 36 -7.23 10.70 -7.27
CA ASP A 36 -7.95 9.42 -7.28
C ASP A 36 -8.23 8.91 -8.70
N THR A 37 -7.73 9.62 -9.73
CA THR A 37 -7.91 9.25 -11.15
C THR A 37 -6.83 8.29 -11.66
N ASN A 38 -5.72 8.16 -10.91
CA ASN A 38 -4.60 7.28 -11.20
C ASN A 38 -4.36 6.32 -10.04
N GLY A 39 -3.78 5.16 -10.32
CA GLY A 39 -3.42 4.23 -9.26
C GLY A 39 -3.21 2.80 -9.75
N VAL A 40 -3.22 1.90 -8.77
CA VAL A 40 -3.13 0.45 -8.97
C VAL A 40 -4.36 -0.23 -8.38
N SER A 41 -4.74 -1.38 -8.93
CA SER A 41 -5.91 -2.12 -8.51
C SER A 41 -5.74 -3.63 -8.61
N THR A 42 -6.61 -4.36 -7.95
CA THR A 42 -6.69 -5.81 -8.06
C THR A 42 -8.12 -6.31 -7.86
N THR A 43 -8.49 -7.36 -8.58
CA THR A 43 -9.68 -8.17 -8.35
C THR A 43 -9.38 -9.47 -7.59
N ASN A 44 -8.13 -9.68 -7.14
CA ASN A 44 -7.72 -10.89 -6.45
C ASN A 44 -8.34 -10.96 -5.04
N THR A 45 -9.10 -12.02 -4.78
CA THR A 45 -9.80 -12.27 -3.52
C THR A 45 -9.08 -13.24 -2.60
N GLU A 46 -8.09 -13.98 -3.11
CA GLU A 46 -7.34 -14.99 -2.36
C GLU A 46 -5.93 -14.51 -2.04
N GLY A 47 -5.69 -14.22 -0.76
CA GLY A 47 -4.36 -13.81 -0.28
C GLY A 47 -3.89 -12.42 -0.67
N GLY A 48 -4.56 -11.79 -1.64
CA GLY A 48 -4.23 -10.46 -2.15
C GLY A 48 -2.98 -10.43 -3.05
N VAL A 49 -2.73 -9.26 -3.64
CA VAL A 49 -1.60 -8.97 -4.53
C VAL A 49 -0.73 -7.90 -3.92
N VAL A 50 0.57 -8.01 -4.08
CA VAL A 50 1.56 -7.13 -3.46
C VAL A 50 2.29 -6.33 -4.53
N ASP A 51 2.34 -5.01 -4.35
CA ASP A 51 3.27 -4.15 -5.03
C ASP A 51 4.28 -3.56 -4.03
N LEU A 52 5.55 -3.58 -4.41
CA LEU A 52 6.67 -3.06 -3.64
C LEU A 52 7.45 -2.04 -4.48
N TYR A 53 7.81 -0.93 -3.85
CA TYR A 53 8.38 0.24 -4.51
C TYR A 53 9.67 0.69 -3.84
N GLY A 54 10.65 1.07 -4.65
CA GLY A 54 11.85 1.76 -4.19
C GLY A 54 11.52 3.18 -3.73
N LEU A 55 12.32 3.67 -2.80
CA LEU A 55 12.24 5.01 -2.25
C LEU A 55 13.57 5.74 -2.54
N PRO A 56 13.56 7.07 -2.63
CA PRO A 56 14.82 7.81 -2.76
C PRO A 56 15.65 7.70 -1.48
N ASP A 57 16.97 7.67 -1.63
CA ASP A 57 17.92 7.66 -0.51
C ASP A 57 18.02 9.06 0.11
N PRO A 58 17.50 9.27 1.31
CA PRO A 58 17.69 10.54 2.00
C PRO A 58 19.10 10.66 2.58
N SER A 59 19.55 11.89 2.77
CA SER A 59 20.82 12.21 3.46
C SER A 59 20.58 13.02 4.75
N PRO A 60 19.69 12.63 5.63
CA PRO A 60 19.38 13.39 6.83
C PRO A 60 20.21 12.92 8.03
N SER A 61 20.03 13.61 9.14
CA SER A 61 20.67 13.32 10.42
C SER A 61 19.62 13.28 11.54
N GLY A 62 19.99 12.73 12.68
CA GLY A 62 19.16 12.64 13.87
C GLY A 62 18.54 11.26 14.08
N THR A 63 17.69 11.16 15.10
CA THR A 63 17.05 9.91 15.54
C THR A 63 15.74 9.67 14.80
N ILE A 64 15.54 8.46 14.31
CA ILE A 64 14.30 8.02 13.70
C ILE A 64 13.44 7.35 14.79
N ASN A 65 12.30 7.93 15.09
CA ASN A 65 11.40 7.42 16.13
C ASN A 65 10.39 6.41 15.58
N SER A 66 10.00 6.55 14.32
CA SER A 66 9.10 5.61 13.66
C SER A 66 9.20 5.75 12.14
N VAL A 67 8.85 4.69 11.45
CA VAL A 67 8.56 4.65 10.02
C VAL A 67 7.06 4.41 9.86
N THR A 68 6.40 5.26 9.07
CA THR A 68 4.96 5.16 8.82
C THR A 68 4.73 5.04 7.33
N VAL A 69 4.01 4.00 6.92
CA VAL A 69 3.48 3.89 5.56
C VAL A 69 2.08 4.47 5.56
N HIS A 70 1.88 5.50 4.74
CA HIS A 70 0.58 6.08 4.43
C HIS A 70 0.12 5.51 3.09
N PHE A 71 -1.17 5.24 2.96
CA PHE A 71 -1.75 4.86 1.68
C PHE A 71 -3.18 5.37 1.58
N ARG A 72 -3.61 5.62 0.35
CA ARG A 72 -4.97 6.04 0.03
C ARG A 72 -5.63 4.99 -0.83
N ALA A 73 -6.73 4.42 -0.36
CA ALA A 73 -7.36 3.27 -0.97
C ALA A 73 -8.87 3.27 -0.82
N ARG A 74 -9.55 2.54 -1.71
CA ARG A 74 -10.96 2.19 -1.64
C ARG A 74 -11.20 0.79 -2.19
N TRP A 75 -12.38 0.31 -2.07
CA TRP A 75 -12.87 -0.82 -2.86
C TRP A 75 -14.13 -0.40 -3.64
N ASP A 76 -14.43 -1.10 -4.70
CA ASP A 76 -15.60 -0.84 -5.51
C ASP A 76 -16.49 -2.08 -5.59
N ASN A 77 -17.78 -1.83 -5.41
CA ASN A 77 -18.86 -2.77 -5.64
C ASN A 77 -19.50 -2.41 -7.01
N VAL A 78 -18.86 -2.85 -8.08
CA VAL A 78 -19.21 -2.45 -9.45
C VAL A 78 -20.65 -2.89 -9.85
N PHE A 79 -21.19 -3.91 -9.19
CA PHE A 79 -22.47 -4.50 -9.61
C PHE A 79 -23.61 -4.33 -8.60
N GLY A 80 -23.37 -3.72 -7.45
CA GLY A 80 -24.37 -3.64 -6.37
C GLY A 80 -24.65 -5.02 -5.75
N GLY A 81 -24.99 -5.05 -4.48
CA GLY A 81 -25.28 -6.28 -3.75
C GLY A 81 -24.75 -6.22 -2.32
N SER A 82 -25.08 -7.20 -1.52
CA SER A 82 -24.54 -7.31 -0.16
C SER A 82 -23.07 -7.72 -0.20
N VAL A 83 -22.26 -7.19 0.72
CA VAL A 83 -20.88 -7.61 0.89
C VAL A 83 -20.83 -9.02 1.45
N VAL A 84 -20.20 -9.94 0.71
CA VAL A 84 -19.96 -11.32 1.17
C VAL A 84 -18.62 -11.38 1.89
N THR A 85 -17.55 -10.83 1.27
CA THR A 85 -16.25 -10.68 1.92
C THR A 85 -15.71 -9.26 1.76
N GLN A 86 -15.04 -8.78 2.81
CA GLN A 86 -14.50 -7.43 2.87
C GLN A 86 -13.19 -7.31 2.05
N SER A 87 -12.99 -6.15 1.41
CA SER A 87 -11.69 -5.79 0.82
C SER A 87 -10.75 -5.20 1.85
N TYR A 88 -9.46 -5.45 1.67
CA TYR A 88 -8.42 -5.02 2.62
C TYR A 88 -7.20 -4.42 1.94
N GLY A 89 -6.58 -3.45 2.62
CA GLY A 89 -5.23 -2.96 2.35
C GLY A 89 -4.30 -3.29 3.52
N THR A 90 -3.11 -3.80 3.22
CA THR A 90 -2.10 -4.15 4.23
C THR A 90 -0.79 -3.48 3.86
N PRO A 91 -0.36 -2.41 4.55
CA PRO A 91 0.94 -1.80 4.33
C PRO A 91 2.08 -2.78 4.59
N GLN A 92 3.10 -2.69 3.77
CA GLN A 92 4.27 -3.55 3.85
C GLN A 92 5.56 -2.75 3.79
N VAL A 93 6.58 -3.27 4.45
CA VAL A 93 7.97 -2.83 4.30
C VAL A 93 8.84 -4.04 4.04
N ARG A 94 9.83 -3.91 3.14
CA ARG A 94 10.83 -4.95 2.90
C ARG A 94 12.20 -4.44 3.29
N ILE A 95 12.91 -5.22 4.11
CA ILE A 95 14.22 -4.90 4.66
C ILE A 95 15.08 -6.17 4.64
N GLY A 96 16.28 -6.09 4.08
CA GLY A 96 17.18 -7.25 3.99
C GLY A 96 16.57 -8.43 3.23
N GLY A 97 15.74 -8.16 2.22
CA GLY A 97 15.05 -9.18 1.43
C GLY A 97 13.78 -9.75 2.04
N THR A 98 13.47 -9.47 3.32
CA THR A 98 12.28 -9.97 4.02
C THR A 98 11.18 -8.92 4.05
N THR A 99 9.95 -9.31 3.69
CA THR A 99 8.76 -8.45 3.72
C THR A 99 8.01 -8.61 5.04
N TYR A 100 7.71 -7.48 5.67
CA TYR A 100 6.97 -7.36 6.93
C TYR A 100 5.66 -6.64 6.69
N SER A 101 4.57 -7.26 7.11
CA SER A 101 3.23 -6.67 7.01
C SER A 101 2.85 -5.97 8.31
N ALA A 102 2.23 -4.80 8.19
CA ALA A 102 1.54 -4.17 9.31
C ALA A 102 0.14 -4.78 9.51
N ALA A 103 -0.61 -4.26 10.48
CA ALA A 103 -2.00 -4.63 10.66
C ALA A 103 -2.82 -4.29 9.40
N THR A 104 -3.63 -5.23 8.97
CA THR A 104 -4.56 -5.10 7.85
C THR A 104 -5.64 -4.06 8.14
N GLN A 105 -6.04 -3.32 7.11
CA GLN A 105 -7.05 -2.29 7.15
C GLN A 105 -8.21 -2.63 6.23
N ALA A 106 -9.43 -2.70 6.78
CA ALA A 106 -10.64 -2.81 5.97
C ALA A 106 -10.85 -1.53 5.14
N LEU A 107 -11.15 -1.69 3.86
CA LEU A 107 -11.35 -0.58 2.93
C LEU A 107 -12.84 -0.19 2.87
N GLY A 108 -13.10 1.11 2.78
CA GLY A 108 -14.43 1.63 2.46
C GLY A 108 -14.63 1.76 0.94
N ASN A 109 -15.85 2.11 0.52
CA ASN A 109 -16.23 2.29 -0.89
C ASN A 109 -15.83 3.66 -1.47
N THR A 110 -15.25 4.52 -0.67
CA THR A 110 -14.70 5.82 -1.09
C THR A 110 -13.22 5.88 -0.79
N PHE A 111 -12.44 6.57 -1.62
CA PHE A 111 -11.02 6.79 -1.34
C PHE A 111 -10.81 7.48 0.00
N LYS A 112 -10.02 6.86 0.84
CA LYS A 112 -9.68 7.34 2.18
C LYS A 112 -8.21 7.08 2.48
N GLY A 113 -7.60 8.02 3.22
CA GLY A 113 -6.24 7.87 3.73
C GLY A 113 -6.20 6.92 4.93
N TYR A 114 -5.21 6.04 4.93
CA TYR A 114 -4.89 5.11 6.00
C TYR A 114 -3.39 5.18 6.30
N SER A 115 -2.98 4.74 7.47
CA SER A 115 -1.56 4.66 7.84
C SER A 115 -1.29 3.56 8.85
N ARG A 116 -0.05 3.06 8.84
CA ARG A 116 0.47 2.13 9.84
C ARG A 116 1.93 2.45 10.11
N SER A 117 2.32 2.34 11.38
CA SER A 117 3.65 2.72 11.85
C SER A 117 4.39 1.54 12.48
N TRP A 118 5.71 1.55 12.32
CA TRP A 118 6.66 0.70 13.01
C TRP A 118 7.58 1.58 13.86
N THR A 119 7.51 1.44 15.18
CA THR A 119 8.39 2.17 16.11
C THR A 119 9.78 1.56 16.20
N THR A 120 9.92 0.30 15.82
CA THR A 120 11.19 -0.42 15.71
C THR A 120 11.29 -1.06 14.33
N ASN A 121 12.50 -1.28 13.87
CA ASN A 121 12.75 -2.03 12.64
C ASN A 121 12.24 -3.47 12.81
N PRO A 122 11.29 -3.94 12.00
CA PRO A 122 10.70 -5.26 12.18
C PRO A 122 11.68 -6.42 11.89
N ASN A 123 12.77 -6.16 11.17
CA ASN A 123 13.81 -7.14 10.89
C ASN A 123 14.74 -7.36 12.09
N THR A 124 15.26 -6.28 12.67
CA THR A 124 16.26 -6.32 13.74
C THR A 124 15.67 -6.24 15.14
N LYS A 125 14.40 -5.81 15.27
CA LYS A 125 13.71 -5.48 16.54
C LYS A 125 14.37 -4.34 17.33
N SER A 126 15.24 -3.58 16.68
CA SER A 126 15.99 -2.44 17.24
C SER A 126 15.47 -1.11 16.70
N ALA A 127 16.00 -0.01 17.22
CA ALA A 127 15.72 1.32 16.67
C ALA A 127 16.06 1.39 15.17
N TRP A 128 15.33 2.21 14.44
CA TRP A 128 15.61 2.50 13.05
C TRP A 128 16.93 3.25 12.88
N THR A 129 17.67 2.91 11.84
CA THR A 129 18.87 3.64 11.40
C THR A 129 18.65 4.23 10.02
N TRP A 130 19.44 5.24 9.64
CA TRP A 130 19.36 5.82 8.30
C TRP A 130 19.75 4.82 7.21
N GLN A 131 20.67 3.89 7.50
CA GLN A 131 20.96 2.80 6.58
C GLN A 131 19.73 1.92 6.34
N ASN A 132 18.92 1.65 7.39
CA ASN A 132 17.67 0.91 7.19
C ASN A 132 16.66 1.67 6.32
N ILE A 133 16.66 3.01 6.32
CA ILE A 133 15.80 3.81 5.46
C ILE A 133 16.31 3.80 4.02
N ASN A 134 17.61 3.87 3.78
CA ASN A 134 18.19 3.77 2.45
C ASN A 134 17.94 2.39 1.81
N ASP A 135 17.92 1.34 2.61
CA ASP A 135 17.65 -0.03 2.15
C ASP A 135 16.14 -0.38 2.13
N LEU A 136 15.29 0.58 2.50
CA LEU A 136 13.86 0.34 2.67
C LEU A 136 13.12 0.28 1.33
N VAL A 137 12.32 -0.75 1.17
CA VAL A 137 11.29 -0.84 0.13
C VAL A 137 9.93 -0.77 0.82
N ALA A 138 9.06 0.11 0.38
CA ALA A 138 7.71 0.22 0.90
C ALA A 138 6.68 -0.31 -0.11
N GLY A 139 5.52 -0.71 0.37
CA GLY A 139 4.48 -1.19 -0.51
C GLY A 139 3.16 -1.46 0.18
N ILE A 140 2.28 -2.03 -0.59
CA ILE A 140 0.95 -2.41 -0.14
C ILE A 140 0.55 -3.77 -0.71
N ARG A 141 -0.14 -4.56 0.10
CA ARG A 141 -0.93 -5.69 -0.37
C ARG A 141 -2.39 -5.27 -0.41
N LEU A 142 -3.02 -5.41 -1.56
CA LEU A 142 -4.46 -5.27 -1.73
C LEU A 142 -5.11 -6.64 -1.87
N ASN A 143 -6.24 -6.82 -1.21
CA ASN A 143 -7.11 -7.97 -1.37
C ASN A 143 -8.51 -7.45 -1.69
N ALA A 144 -9.07 -7.89 -2.80
CA ALA A 144 -10.43 -7.56 -3.17
C ALA A 144 -11.40 -8.43 -2.39
N GLY A 145 -12.57 -7.89 -2.09
CA GLY A 145 -13.68 -8.64 -1.53
C GLY A 145 -14.60 -9.20 -2.59
N THR A 146 -15.66 -9.85 -2.16
CA THR A 146 -16.76 -10.33 -2.99
C THR A 146 -18.09 -9.78 -2.48
N TYR A 147 -19.08 -9.73 -3.36
CA TYR A 147 -20.45 -9.33 -3.04
C TYR A 147 -21.46 -10.12 -3.90
N GLY A 148 -22.75 -9.93 -3.61
CA GLY A 148 -23.83 -10.73 -4.22
C GLY A 148 -24.46 -11.63 -3.19
N ASP A 149 -24.68 -12.88 -3.52
CA ASP A 149 -25.09 -13.92 -2.58
C ASP A 149 -23.98 -14.98 -2.41
N ASP A 150 -24.04 -15.74 -1.33
CA ASP A 150 -23.03 -16.75 -0.98
C ASP A 150 -22.91 -17.88 -2.03
N LYS A 151 -23.91 -18.02 -2.90
CA LYS A 151 -23.95 -19.09 -3.91
C LYS A 151 -23.39 -18.65 -5.26
N ASN A 152 -23.38 -17.34 -5.52
CA ASN A 152 -22.87 -16.75 -6.75
C ASN A 152 -22.23 -15.39 -6.49
N PRO A 153 -21.10 -15.36 -5.78
CA PRO A 153 -20.41 -14.11 -5.45
C PRO A 153 -19.81 -13.47 -6.69
N THR A 154 -19.92 -12.14 -6.78
CA THR A 154 -19.27 -11.33 -7.79
C THR A 154 -17.98 -10.72 -7.22
N LEU A 155 -16.93 -10.66 -8.04
CA LEU A 155 -15.65 -10.08 -7.62
C LEU A 155 -15.78 -8.57 -7.42
N GLY A 156 -15.24 -8.07 -6.32
CA GLY A 156 -14.96 -6.66 -6.12
C GLY A 156 -13.63 -6.26 -6.75
N GLU A 157 -13.34 -4.98 -6.68
CA GLU A 157 -12.03 -4.44 -7.04
C GLU A 157 -11.51 -3.55 -5.93
N ALA A 158 -10.28 -3.76 -5.51
CA ALA A 158 -9.60 -2.92 -4.54
C ALA A 158 -8.60 -2.01 -5.25
N TYR A 159 -8.58 -0.74 -4.88
CA TYR A 159 -7.80 0.32 -5.50
C TYR A 159 -6.87 0.98 -4.49
N CYS A 160 -5.67 1.38 -4.95
CA CYS A 160 -4.79 2.28 -4.25
C CYS A 160 -4.37 3.41 -5.20
N SER A 161 -4.58 4.65 -4.78
CA SER A 161 -4.23 5.85 -5.56
C SER A 161 -3.01 6.59 -5.01
N GLN A 162 -2.51 6.25 -3.83
CA GLN A 162 -1.36 6.92 -3.24
C GLN A 162 -0.66 6.01 -2.21
N LEU A 163 0.68 6.09 -2.16
CA LEU A 163 1.53 5.45 -1.18
C LEU A 163 2.62 6.40 -0.67
#